data_39177c775d267739e93cf1dc4d5ad704
#
_entry.id   39177c775d267739e93cf1dc4d5ad704
#
_cell.length_a   1.000
_cell.length_b   1.000
_cell.length_c   1.000
_cell.angle_alpha   90.00
_cell.angle_beta   90.00
_cell.angle_gamma   90.00
#
_symmetry.space_group_name_H-M   'P 1'
#
loop_
_entity.id
_entity.type
_entity.pdbx_description
1 polymer ?
#
loop_
_entity_poly.entity_id
_entity_poly.type
_entity_poly.pdbx_seq_one_letter_code
_entity_poly.pdbx_strand_id
1 'polypeptide(L)'
;MKEEPPSISAQPEKLGLIQRIKSFFRDFHIRISFKPSNQEELTSVLRDAEENNLIDKGVLDMMEETIDFSSTPVKEVMVPKTQVISIKETEGLAEFLPRILESAHSRFPVFDEPQEKIKGILLAKDLLKFGPGLLGQDENINFDLSQILRPINFIPESKKINILLEEFKTNRSHMAAVVDEFGEISGIVTIEDVLEEIVGEIVDETDISESDDIIQLTDNEFNVSALTEIETFNDRFSSSFEATDFDTIGGIVLNAFGKIPLVNDSIEIQNFHFTVLAANKRQILKLRIKVLESIPEEPN
;
A
#
# COMPACT_ATOMS: atom_id res chain seq x y z
N MET A 1 -81.66 -3.98 50.28
CA MET A 1 -80.65 -4.69 51.05
C MET A 1 -80.18 -5.83 50.19
N LYS A 2 -79.07 -5.67 49.44
CA LYS A 2 -78.25 -6.75 48.90
C LYS A 2 -76.88 -6.11 48.68
N GLU A 3 -75.89 -6.62 49.43
CA GLU A 3 -74.49 -6.21 49.39
C GLU A 3 -73.84 -6.87 48.17
N GLU A 4 -73.08 -6.09 47.40
CA GLU A 4 -72.16 -6.60 46.37
C GLU A 4 -70.80 -6.92 46.97
N PRO A 5 -70.12 -8.00 46.50
CA PRO A 5 -68.79 -8.34 46.99
C PRO A 5 -67.70 -7.48 46.26
N PRO A 6 -66.52 -7.26 46.91
CA PRO A 6 -65.48 -6.39 46.42
C PRO A 6 -64.71 -7.02 45.27
N SER A 7 -64.48 -6.27 44.23
CA SER A 7 -63.64 -6.59 43.09
C SER A 7 -62.14 -6.59 43.47
N ILE A 8 -61.45 -7.69 43.21
CA ILE A 8 -60.01 -7.82 43.36
C ILE A 8 -59.32 -7.13 42.21
N SER A 9 -58.67 -5.99 42.50
CA SER A 9 -57.80 -5.29 41.54
C SER A 9 -56.45 -6.00 41.47
N ALA A 10 -56.15 -6.59 40.29
CA ALA A 10 -54.86 -7.16 39.99
C ALA A 10 -53.80 -6.03 39.84
N GLN A 11 -52.68 -6.19 40.50
CA GLN A 11 -51.57 -5.25 40.53
C GLN A 11 -50.79 -5.19 39.19
N PRO A 12 -50.52 -4.03 38.61
CA PRO A 12 -49.62 -3.83 37.47
C PRO A 12 -48.26 -3.26 37.90
N GLU A 13 -47.66 -3.71 39.00
CA GLU A 13 -46.38 -3.08 39.44
C GLU A 13 -45.10 -3.81 39.04
N LYS A 14 -45.16 -5.03 38.57
CA LYS A 14 -43.90 -5.77 38.25
C LYS A 14 -43.34 -5.56 36.83
N LEU A 15 -44.16 -5.16 35.85
CA LEU A 15 -43.67 -4.89 34.48
C LEU A 15 -42.91 -3.57 34.36
N GLY A 16 -43.27 -2.55 35.16
CA GLY A 16 -42.60 -1.24 35.14
C GLY A 16 -41.17 -1.25 35.70
N LEU A 17 -40.91 -2.14 36.68
CA LEU A 17 -39.59 -2.23 37.32
C LEU A 17 -38.56 -2.85 36.39
N ILE A 18 -38.91 -3.90 35.65
CA ILE A 18 -38.00 -4.57 34.68
C ILE A 18 -37.72 -3.66 33.51
N GLN A 19 -38.69 -2.89 33.02
CA GLN A 19 -38.49 -1.93 31.96
C GLN A 19 -37.63 -0.73 32.44
N ARG A 20 -37.81 -0.25 33.66
CA ARG A 20 -37.00 0.79 34.28
C ARG A 20 -35.55 0.33 34.52
N ILE A 21 -35.36 -0.92 34.93
CA ILE A 21 -34.04 -1.51 35.09
C ILE A 21 -33.37 -1.70 33.73
N LYS A 22 -34.08 -2.15 32.69
CA LYS A 22 -33.53 -2.26 31.35
C LYS A 22 -33.19 -0.89 30.73
N SER A 23 -34.04 0.14 30.94
CA SER A 23 -33.69 1.49 30.48
C SER A 23 -32.53 2.08 31.25
N PHE A 24 -32.44 1.87 32.56
CA PHE A 24 -31.33 2.30 33.40
C PHE A 24 -30.00 1.65 33.00
N PHE A 25 -29.99 0.34 32.74
CA PHE A 25 -28.81 -0.36 32.20
C PHE A 25 -28.44 0.09 30.79
N ARG A 26 -29.43 0.34 29.92
CA ARG A 26 -29.17 0.88 28.58
C ARG A 26 -28.61 2.30 28.64
N ASP A 27 -29.18 3.18 29.48
CA ASP A 27 -28.69 4.55 29.66
C ASP A 27 -27.38 4.58 30.48
N PHE A 28 -27.12 3.58 31.34
CA PHE A 28 -25.86 3.42 32.05
C PHE A 28 -24.73 2.91 31.14
N HIS A 29 -25.01 2.00 30.19
CA HIS A 29 -24.06 1.59 29.16
C HIS A 29 -23.70 2.74 28.21
N ILE A 30 -24.62 3.62 27.89
CA ILE A 30 -24.39 4.80 27.05
C ILE A 30 -23.57 5.87 27.82
N ARG A 31 -23.55 5.88 29.16
CA ARG A 31 -22.80 6.83 29.99
C ARG A 31 -21.42 6.37 30.46
N ILE A 32 -21.05 5.13 30.27
CA ILE A 32 -19.64 4.76 30.30
C ILE A 32 -19.08 5.23 28.95
N SER A 33 -18.70 6.51 28.89
CA SER A 33 -17.93 7.05 27.78
C SER A 33 -16.67 6.20 27.69
N PHE A 34 -16.67 5.20 26.82
CA PHE A 34 -15.48 4.47 26.46
C PHE A 34 -14.53 5.49 25.84
N LYS A 35 -13.60 5.99 26.64
CA LYS A 35 -12.54 6.88 26.15
C LYS A 35 -11.34 5.98 25.94
N PRO A 36 -10.96 5.72 24.68
CA PRO A 36 -9.75 4.97 24.44
C PRO A 36 -8.58 5.70 25.09
N SER A 37 -7.80 4.98 25.89
CA SER A 37 -6.66 5.50 26.66
C SER A 37 -5.33 5.16 26.01
N ASN A 38 -5.34 4.28 25.02
CA ASN A 38 -4.19 3.90 24.23
C ASN A 38 -4.59 3.63 22.77
N GLN A 39 -3.61 3.40 21.92
CA GLN A 39 -3.78 3.19 20.47
C GLN A 39 -4.55 1.89 20.18
N GLU A 40 -4.29 0.81 20.92
CA GLU A 40 -4.97 -0.48 20.77
C GLU A 40 -6.48 -0.37 21.04
N GLU A 41 -6.86 0.36 22.09
CA GLU A 41 -8.26 0.61 22.40
C GLU A 41 -8.94 1.49 21.34
N LEU A 42 -8.22 2.46 20.75
CA LEU A 42 -8.72 3.27 19.66
C LEU A 42 -8.99 2.42 18.40
N THR A 43 -8.05 1.57 18.03
CA THR A 43 -8.19 0.63 16.91
C THR A 43 -9.36 -0.32 17.12
N SER A 44 -9.57 -0.84 18.34
CA SER A 44 -10.73 -1.68 18.66
C SER A 44 -12.06 -0.95 18.44
N VAL A 45 -12.15 0.33 18.82
CA VAL A 45 -13.37 1.14 18.58
C VAL A 45 -13.62 1.36 17.09
N LEU A 46 -12.58 1.53 16.29
CA LEU A 46 -12.70 1.69 14.84
C LEU A 46 -13.19 0.39 14.18
N ARG A 47 -12.68 -0.76 14.61
CA ARG A 47 -13.15 -2.08 14.14
C ARG A 47 -14.60 -2.34 14.51
N ASP A 48 -15.00 -2.02 15.75
CA ASP A 48 -16.40 -2.11 16.18
C ASP A 48 -17.30 -1.20 15.31
N ALA A 49 -16.80 -0.06 14.86
CA ALA A 49 -17.56 0.84 13.98
C ALA A 49 -17.72 0.26 12.56
N GLU A 50 -16.72 -0.42 12.02
CA GLU A 50 -16.78 -1.12 10.74
C GLU A 50 -17.74 -2.32 10.82
N GLU A 51 -17.63 -3.20 11.82
CA GLU A 51 -18.54 -4.32 12.05
C GLU A 51 -20.02 -3.89 12.15
N ASN A 52 -20.26 -2.67 12.66
CA ASN A 52 -21.61 -2.08 12.73
C ASN A 52 -22.01 -1.31 11.46
N ASN A 53 -21.24 -1.37 10.37
CA ASN A 53 -21.44 -0.66 9.11
C ASN A 53 -21.56 0.86 9.25
N LEU A 54 -20.85 1.47 10.21
CA LEU A 54 -20.76 2.92 10.38
C LEU A 54 -19.67 3.54 9.51
N ILE A 55 -18.64 2.76 9.17
CA ILE A 55 -17.57 3.10 8.25
C ILE A 55 -17.29 1.90 7.34
N ASP A 56 -16.80 2.16 6.12
CA ASP A 56 -16.38 1.12 5.19
C ASP A 56 -15.00 0.57 5.56
N LYS A 57 -14.71 -0.65 5.14
CA LYS A 57 -13.42 -1.32 5.40
C LYS A 57 -12.23 -0.47 4.91
N GLY A 58 -12.30 0.10 3.69
CA GLY A 58 -11.23 0.96 3.17
C GLY A 58 -10.98 2.21 4.04
N VAL A 59 -12.05 2.77 4.65
CA VAL A 59 -11.92 3.89 5.59
C VAL A 59 -11.28 3.42 6.90
N LEU A 60 -11.63 2.21 7.39
CA LEU A 60 -10.98 1.61 8.57
C LEU A 60 -9.48 1.42 8.32
N ASP A 61 -9.11 0.81 7.20
CA ASP A 61 -7.72 0.55 6.83
C ASP A 61 -6.91 1.86 6.80
N MET A 62 -7.42 2.92 6.14
CA MET A 62 -6.79 4.25 6.13
C MET A 62 -6.65 4.86 7.54
N MET A 63 -7.64 4.65 8.43
CA MET A 63 -7.57 5.15 9.80
C MET A 63 -6.51 4.41 10.61
N GLU A 64 -6.39 3.10 10.49
CA GLU A 64 -5.36 2.29 11.13
C GLU A 64 -3.96 2.71 10.63
N GLU A 65 -3.76 2.84 9.32
CA GLU A 65 -2.49 3.33 8.74
C GLU A 65 -2.15 4.76 9.22
N THR A 66 -3.14 5.67 9.30
CA THR A 66 -2.93 7.04 9.81
C THR A 66 -2.49 7.05 11.28
N ILE A 67 -2.95 6.11 12.10
CA ILE A 67 -2.52 5.99 13.49
C ILE A 67 -1.04 5.60 13.56
N ASP A 68 -0.62 4.62 12.77
CA ASP A 68 0.76 4.12 12.72
C ASP A 68 1.72 5.13 12.07
N PHE A 69 1.24 5.88 11.07
CA PHE A 69 1.97 6.92 10.34
C PHE A 69 2.72 7.90 11.25
N SER A 70 2.12 8.27 12.38
CA SER A 70 2.73 9.21 13.32
C SER A 70 4.00 8.68 14.01
N SER A 71 4.16 7.36 14.05
CA SER A 71 5.27 6.68 14.71
C SER A 71 6.30 6.07 13.78
N THR A 72 5.99 5.92 12.49
CA THR A 72 6.83 5.29 11.46
C THR A 72 8.08 6.13 11.17
N PRO A 73 9.29 5.56 11.24
CA PRO A 73 10.52 6.25 10.86
C PRO A 73 10.75 6.17 9.34
N VAL A 74 11.44 7.16 8.77
CA VAL A 74 11.78 7.24 7.35
C VAL A 74 12.47 5.98 6.83
N LYS A 75 13.30 5.34 7.65
CA LYS A 75 14.00 4.08 7.30
C LYS A 75 13.08 2.97 6.81
N GLU A 76 11.84 2.92 7.30
CA GLU A 76 10.88 1.87 6.94
C GLU A 76 10.19 2.13 5.59
N VAL A 77 10.22 3.39 5.13
CA VAL A 77 9.49 3.86 3.95
C VAL A 77 10.43 4.20 2.79
N MET A 78 11.69 4.58 3.08
CA MET A 78 12.66 5.01 2.08
C MET A 78 12.95 3.92 1.04
N VAL A 79 13.29 4.35 -0.18
CA VAL A 79 13.92 3.50 -1.20
C VAL A 79 15.41 3.35 -0.84
N PRO A 80 15.90 2.13 -0.55
CA PRO A 80 17.30 1.90 -0.22
C PRO A 80 18.24 2.31 -1.36
N LYS A 81 19.43 2.83 -1.04
CA LYS A 81 20.45 3.30 -2.02
C LYS A 81 20.69 2.30 -3.15
N THR A 82 20.67 1.00 -2.86
CA THR A 82 20.91 -0.07 -3.86
C THR A 82 19.80 -0.21 -4.90
N GLN A 83 18.62 0.33 -4.63
CA GLN A 83 17.45 0.29 -5.52
C GLN A 83 17.18 1.63 -6.20
N VAL A 84 17.91 2.68 -5.81
CA VAL A 84 17.73 4.03 -6.36
C VAL A 84 18.21 4.09 -7.79
N ILE A 85 17.33 4.46 -8.72
CA ILE A 85 17.70 4.80 -10.08
C ILE A 85 18.29 6.22 -10.06
N SER A 86 19.60 6.31 -10.27
CA SER A 86 20.38 7.53 -10.14
C SER A 86 21.16 7.85 -11.40
N ILE A 87 21.70 9.07 -11.47
CA ILE A 87 22.55 9.57 -12.53
C ILE A 87 23.90 9.95 -11.91
N LYS A 88 25.00 9.66 -12.60
CA LYS A 88 26.32 10.13 -12.20
C LYS A 88 26.58 11.50 -12.82
N GLU A 89 27.20 12.41 -12.08
CA GLU A 89 27.54 13.75 -12.57
C GLU A 89 28.37 13.72 -13.85
N THR A 90 29.17 12.66 -14.02
CA THR A 90 30.10 12.49 -15.19
C THR A 90 29.40 11.91 -16.41
N GLU A 91 28.17 11.41 -16.32
CA GLU A 91 27.45 10.81 -17.43
C GLU A 91 26.94 11.87 -18.42
N GLY A 92 27.10 11.57 -19.70
CA GLY A 92 26.51 12.35 -20.76
C GLY A 92 25.00 12.10 -20.94
N LEU A 93 24.32 13.07 -21.58
CA LEU A 93 22.85 12.96 -21.83
C LEU A 93 22.45 11.66 -22.52
N ALA A 94 23.23 11.20 -23.50
CA ALA A 94 22.96 9.98 -24.25
C ALA A 94 23.06 8.70 -23.40
N GLU A 95 23.82 8.74 -22.30
CA GLU A 95 24.05 7.59 -21.43
C GLU A 95 22.89 7.41 -20.42
N PHE A 96 22.40 8.48 -19.82
CA PHE A 96 21.38 8.39 -18.78
C PHE A 96 19.94 8.53 -19.32
N LEU A 97 19.73 9.13 -20.50
CA LEU A 97 18.40 9.35 -21.06
C LEU A 97 17.57 8.05 -21.23
N PRO A 98 18.14 6.91 -21.71
CA PRO A 98 17.40 5.66 -21.80
C PRO A 98 16.83 5.20 -20.44
N ARG A 99 17.62 5.32 -19.36
CA ARG A 99 17.16 4.96 -18.00
C ARG A 99 16.01 5.85 -17.53
N ILE A 100 16.03 7.15 -17.85
CA ILE A 100 14.95 8.08 -17.54
C ILE A 100 13.65 7.65 -18.24
N LEU A 101 13.75 7.32 -19.53
CA LEU A 101 12.60 6.93 -20.34
C LEU A 101 12.02 5.59 -19.90
N GLU A 102 12.88 4.63 -19.58
CA GLU A 102 12.46 3.28 -19.16
C GLU A 102 11.81 3.30 -17.77
N SER A 103 12.40 4.05 -16.81
CA SER A 103 11.88 4.09 -15.44
C SER A 103 10.65 4.97 -15.28
N ALA A 104 10.38 5.89 -16.20
CA ALA A 104 9.30 6.87 -16.17
C ALA A 104 9.24 7.75 -14.89
N HIS A 105 10.29 7.75 -14.06
CA HIS A 105 10.34 8.59 -12.87
C HIS A 105 10.44 10.07 -13.21
N SER A 106 9.92 10.91 -12.35
CA SER A 106 9.97 12.37 -12.51
C SER A 106 11.24 13.01 -11.97
N ARG A 107 11.93 12.37 -11.02
CA ARG A 107 13.07 12.94 -10.28
C ARG A 107 14.18 11.91 -10.12
N PHE A 108 15.41 12.33 -10.41
CA PHE A 108 16.59 11.46 -10.34
C PHE A 108 17.66 12.12 -9.47
N PRO A 109 18.12 11.46 -8.39
CA PRO A 109 19.27 11.95 -7.64
C PRO A 109 20.52 11.83 -8.50
N VAL A 110 21.38 12.86 -8.44
CA VAL A 110 22.65 12.91 -9.16
C VAL A 110 23.78 12.78 -8.16
N PHE A 111 24.62 11.76 -8.36
CA PHE A 111 25.75 11.45 -7.50
C PHE A 111 27.06 11.98 -8.06
N ASP A 112 27.92 12.45 -7.17
CA ASP A 112 29.30 12.78 -7.43
C ASP A 112 30.17 11.51 -7.36
N GLU A 113 30.97 11.26 -8.36
CA GLU A 113 32.03 10.24 -8.28
C GLU A 113 33.37 10.94 -8.00
N PRO A 114 34.20 10.41 -7.09
CA PRO A 114 34.14 9.11 -6.38
C PRO A 114 33.52 9.19 -4.97
N GLN A 115 33.00 10.32 -4.53
CA GLN A 115 32.59 10.54 -3.14
C GLN A 115 31.21 9.95 -2.80
N GLU A 116 30.48 9.45 -3.82
CA GLU A 116 29.12 8.91 -3.68
C GLU A 116 28.13 9.84 -2.93
N LYS A 117 28.37 11.16 -3.02
CA LYS A 117 27.51 12.19 -2.44
C LYS A 117 26.47 12.64 -3.44
N ILE A 118 25.27 12.94 -2.97
CA ILE A 118 24.24 13.51 -3.83
C ILE A 118 24.52 14.99 -4.04
N LYS A 119 24.75 15.41 -5.29
CA LYS A 119 24.93 16.81 -5.70
C LYS A 119 23.62 17.56 -5.79
N GLY A 120 22.54 16.86 -6.16
CA GLY A 120 21.22 17.44 -6.35
C GLY A 120 20.27 16.49 -7.03
N ILE A 121 19.15 17.03 -7.47
CA ILE A 121 18.07 16.32 -8.16
C ILE A 121 17.94 16.85 -9.58
N LEU A 122 17.94 15.94 -10.57
CA LEU A 122 17.51 16.23 -11.93
C LEU A 122 15.99 15.98 -12.02
N LEU A 123 15.23 16.93 -12.54
CA LEU A 123 13.85 16.72 -12.95
C LEU A 123 13.81 16.31 -14.42
N ALA A 124 13.17 15.16 -14.73
CA ALA A 124 13.04 14.67 -16.11
C ALA A 124 12.45 15.73 -17.06
N LYS A 125 11.46 16.51 -16.59
CA LYS A 125 10.85 17.59 -17.38
C LYS A 125 11.81 18.73 -17.75
N ASP A 126 12.88 18.94 -16.96
CA ASP A 126 13.84 20.01 -17.26
C ASP A 126 14.71 19.68 -18.48
N LEU A 127 14.78 18.38 -18.85
CA LEU A 127 15.42 17.93 -20.10
C LEU A 127 14.69 18.41 -21.36
N LEU A 128 13.40 18.70 -21.28
CA LEU A 128 12.63 19.22 -22.42
C LEU A 128 13.19 20.55 -22.95
N LYS A 129 13.92 21.29 -22.13
CA LYS A 129 14.64 22.52 -22.55
C LYS A 129 15.69 22.23 -23.61
N PHE A 130 16.19 21.01 -23.69
CA PHE A 130 17.21 20.55 -24.62
C PHE A 130 16.59 19.74 -25.79
N GLY A 131 15.27 19.87 -25.98
CA GLY A 131 14.49 19.13 -26.98
C GLY A 131 15.08 19.04 -28.38
N PRO A 132 15.58 20.15 -29.00
CA PRO A 132 16.22 20.09 -30.33
C PRO A 132 17.42 19.15 -30.38
N GLY A 133 18.26 19.12 -29.32
CA GLY A 133 19.41 18.22 -29.24
C GLY A 133 19.04 16.77 -28.90
N LEU A 134 17.99 16.57 -28.13
CA LEU A 134 17.43 15.22 -27.86
C LEU A 134 16.95 14.56 -29.16
N LEU A 135 16.51 15.36 -30.14
CA LEU A 135 16.03 14.89 -31.45
C LEU A 135 17.17 14.82 -32.51
N GLY A 136 18.41 15.04 -32.12
CA GLY A 136 19.56 15.04 -33.05
C GLY A 136 19.55 16.18 -34.07
N GLN A 137 18.76 17.24 -33.81
CA GLN A 137 18.63 18.39 -34.72
C GLN A 137 19.69 19.48 -34.50
N ASP A 138 20.48 19.38 -33.41
CA ASP A 138 21.51 20.35 -33.08
C ASP A 138 22.72 19.63 -32.45
N GLU A 139 23.82 19.51 -33.19
CA GLU A 139 25.04 18.85 -32.76
C GLU A 139 25.87 19.70 -31.75
N ASN A 140 25.49 20.97 -31.52
CA ASN A 140 26.23 21.91 -30.69
C ASN A 140 25.57 22.23 -29.34
N ILE A 141 24.70 21.36 -28.82
CA ILE A 141 24.15 21.59 -27.49
C ILE A 141 25.24 21.37 -26.45
N ASN A 142 25.64 22.44 -25.82
CA ASN A 142 26.46 22.39 -24.61
C ASN A 142 25.56 21.97 -23.43
N PHE A 143 25.35 20.66 -23.29
CA PHE A 143 24.59 20.11 -22.17
C PHE A 143 25.47 20.12 -20.92
N ASP A 144 25.07 20.91 -19.93
CA ASP A 144 25.73 20.99 -18.63
C ASP A 144 24.70 20.64 -17.55
N LEU A 145 24.82 19.44 -17.03
CA LEU A 145 23.93 18.89 -16.00
C LEU A 145 23.88 19.80 -14.76
N SER A 146 24.99 20.42 -14.39
CA SER A 146 25.10 21.25 -13.19
C SER A 146 24.17 22.47 -13.19
N GLN A 147 23.79 22.97 -14.36
CA GLN A 147 22.94 24.16 -14.52
C GLN A 147 21.45 23.87 -14.28
N ILE A 148 21.06 22.61 -14.30
CA ILE A 148 19.64 22.18 -14.15
C ILE A 148 19.39 21.38 -12.85
N LEU A 149 20.45 21.11 -12.07
CA LEU A 149 20.30 20.45 -10.79
C LEU A 149 19.58 21.33 -9.78
N ARG A 150 18.70 20.72 -9.03
CA ARG A 150 18.02 21.34 -7.90
C ARG A 150 18.60 20.83 -6.58
N PRO A 151 18.64 21.66 -5.53
CA PRO A 151 19.13 21.22 -4.23
C PRO A 151 18.25 20.10 -3.67
N ILE A 152 18.86 19.20 -2.87
CA ILE A 152 18.18 18.15 -2.14
C ILE A 152 18.39 18.36 -0.64
N ASN A 153 17.36 18.07 0.15
CA ASN A 153 17.45 18.07 1.61
C ASN A 153 17.96 16.73 2.11
N PHE A 154 18.80 16.75 3.16
CA PHE A 154 19.29 15.55 3.83
C PHE A 154 18.56 15.37 5.14
N ILE A 155 18.08 14.18 5.42
CA ILE A 155 17.32 13.84 6.61
C ILE A 155 17.82 12.54 7.23
N PRO A 156 17.82 12.38 8.56
CA PRO A 156 18.23 11.15 9.21
C PRO A 156 17.18 10.03 9.04
N GLU A 157 17.63 8.79 9.00
CA GLU A 157 16.80 7.58 8.95
C GLU A 157 15.72 7.51 10.05
N SER A 158 16.06 8.03 11.23
CA SER A 158 15.18 8.01 12.43
C SER A 158 14.09 9.08 12.42
N LYS A 159 14.08 10.00 11.44
CA LYS A 159 13.04 11.03 11.35
C LYS A 159 11.67 10.37 11.15
N LYS A 160 10.64 10.89 11.83
CA LYS A 160 9.27 10.43 11.64
C LYS A 160 8.67 10.95 10.34
N ILE A 161 7.92 10.10 9.63
CA ILE A 161 7.37 10.46 8.31
C ILE A 161 6.31 11.55 8.37
N ASN A 162 5.55 11.67 9.47
CA ASN A 162 4.62 12.78 9.69
C ASN A 162 5.32 14.15 9.72
N ILE A 163 6.50 14.22 10.36
CA ILE A 163 7.32 15.44 10.38
C ILE A 163 7.88 15.73 8.99
N LEU A 164 8.33 14.68 8.28
CA LEU A 164 8.84 14.82 6.92
C LEU A 164 7.76 15.32 5.97
N LEU A 165 6.51 14.83 6.08
CA LEU A 165 5.40 15.30 5.26
C LEU A 165 5.15 16.80 5.44
N GLU A 166 5.19 17.31 6.66
CA GLU A 166 5.05 18.75 6.93
C GLU A 166 6.24 19.57 6.37
N GLU A 167 7.47 19.00 6.41
CA GLU A 167 8.63 19.62 5.76
C GLU A 167 8.49 19.65 4.24
N PHE A 168 8.03 18.58 3.60
CA PHE A 168 7.78 18.55 2.17
C PHE A 168 6.76 19.61 1.74
N LYS A 169 5.65 19.73 2.48
CA LYS A 169 4.61 20.75 2.24
C LYS A 169 5.17 22.16 2.40
N THR A 170 5.89 22.42 3.48
CA THR A 170 6.42 23.75 3.81
C THR A 170 7.49 24.20 2.82
N ASN A 171 8.43 23.32 2.48
CA ASN A 171 9.56 23.61 1.59
C ASN A 171 9.22 23.43 0.10
N ARG A 172 8.00 22.93 -0.21
CA ARG A 172 7.60 22.56 -1.57
C ARG A 172 8.60 21.63 -2.25
N SER A 173 9.20 20.74 -1.48
CA SER A 173 10.10 19.69 -1.95
C SER A 173 9.32 18.37 -2.02
N HIS A 174 9.74 17.47 -2.90
CA HIS A 174 9.07 16.20 -3.14
C HIS A 174 10.03 15.02 -2.99
N MET A 175 11.29 15.27 -2.67
CA MET A 175 12.31 14.23 -2.48
C MET A 175 13.34 14.71 -1.46
N ALA A 176 13.81 13.79 -0.64
CA ALA A 176 14.90 14.00 0.29
C ALA A 176 15.90 12.84 0.22
N ALA A 177 17.16 13.11 0.48
CA ALA A 177 18.20 12.10 0.67
C ALA A 177 18.19 11.67 2.15
N VAL A 178 18.23 10.37 2.38
CA VAL A 178 18.26 9.78 3.72
C VAL A 178 19.69 9.44 4.08
N VAL A 179 20.11 9.82 5.30
CA VAL A 179 21.47 9.57 5.80
C VAL A 179 21.43 8.77 7.10
N ASP A 180 22.42 7.91 7.26
CA ASP A 180 22.65 7.15 8.47
C ASP A 180 23.34 7.99 9.58
N GLU A 181 23.71 7.35 10.69
CA GLU A 181 24.38 7.98 11.85
C GLU A 181 25.79 8.48 11.52
N PHE A 182 26.39 8.00 10.43
CA PHE A 182 27.73 8.38 9.97
C PHE A 182 27.70 9.49 8.93
N GLY A 183 26.49 9.87 8.47
CA GLY A 183 26.29 10.85 7.39
C GLY A 183 26.43 10.25 5.99
N GLU A 184 26.44 8.93 5.86
CA GLU A 184 26.44 8.21 4.59
C GLU A 184 25.01 8.12 4.02
N ILE A 185 24.90 8.13 2.68
CA ILE A 185 23.59 8.02 2.02
C ILE A 185 23.08 6.59 2.15
N SER A 186 21.96 6.41 2.86
CA SER A 186 21.24 5.14 3.01
C SER A 186 20.20 4.94 1.91
N GLY A 187 19.60 6.03 1.41
CA GLY A 187 18.54 5.96 0.41
C GLY A 187 17.96 7.32 0.05
N ILE A 188 16.80 7.29 -0.54
CA ILE A 188 15.96 8.46 -0.80
C ILE A 188 14.54 8.21 -0.31
N VAL A 189 13.78 9.26 -0.11
CA VAL A 189 12.35 9.20 0.16
C VAL A 189 11.64 10.31 -0.60
N THR A 190 10.48 9.99 -1.16
CA THR A 190 9.64 10.96 -1.87
C THR A 190 8.36 11.26 -1.07
N ILE A 191 7.66 12.32 -1.45
CA ILE A 191 6.35 12.64 -0.85
C ILE A 191 5.31 11.58 -1.21
N GLU A 192 5.46 10.99 -2.39
CA GLU A 192 4.66 9.91 -2.91
C GLU A 192 4.77 8.68 -1.97
N ASP A 193 5.99 8.25 -1.60
CA ASP A 193 6.24 7.14 -0.66
C ASP A 193 5.60 7.41 0.73
N VAL A 194 5.68 8.67 1.18
CA VAL A 194 5.11 9.08 2.48
C VAL A 194 3.58 9.08 2.45
N LEU A 195 2.96 9.46 1.33
CA LEU A 195 1.50 9.45 1.19
C LEU A 195 0.94 8.05 1.03
N GLU A 196 1.70 7.15 0.41
CA GLU A 196 1.35 5.74 0.28
C GLU A 196 1.15 5.05 1.64
N GLU A 197 1.89 5.43 2.67
CA GLU A 197 1.72 4.94 4.06
C GLU A 197 0.40 5.39 4.72
N ILE A 198 -0.36 6.31 4.13
CA ILE A 198 -1.68 6.74 4.64
C ILE A 198 -2.80 6.18 3.77
N VAL A 199 -2.62 6.24 2.44
CA VAL A 199 -3.69 5.96 1.48
C VAL A 199 -3.65 4.50 1.03
N GLY A 200 -2.52 3.80 1.28
CA GLY A 200 -2.21 2.54 0.63
C GLY A 200 -1.82 2.77 -0.84
N GLU A 201 -1.58 1.72 -1.58
CA GLU A 201 -1.32 1.85 -3.01
C GLU A 201 -2.52 2.53 -3.69
N ILE A 202 -2.29 3.70 -4.29
CA ILE A 202 -3.29 4.35 -5.14
C ILE A 202 -3.30 3.52 -6.42
N VAL A 203 -4.35 2.71 -6.57
CA VAL A 203 -4.60 1.97 -7.80
C VAL A 203 -4.67 2.99 -8.94
N ASP A 204 -3.74 2.91 -9.89
CA ASP A 204 -3.68 3.86 -11.03
C ASP A 204 -4.97 3.72 -11.85
N GLU A 205 -5.45 4.83 -12.43
CA GLU A 205 -6.65 4.85 -13.32
C GLU A 205 -6.52 3.90 -14.52
N THR A 206 -5.31 3.41 -14.79
CA THR A 206 -5.03 2.34 -15.76
C THR A 206 -5.18 0.93 -15.19
N ASP A 207 -5.26 0.78 -13.87
CA ASP A 207 -5.64 -0.47 -13.22
C ASP A 207 -7.17 -0.62 -13.33
N ILE A 208 -7.53 -1.30 -14.40
CA ILE A 208 -8.90 -1.61 -14.85
C ILE A 208 -9.79 -1.95 -13.66
N SER A 209 -10.91 -1.21 -13.57
CA SER A 209 -12.07 -1.39 -12.69
C SER A 209 -12.09 -2.65 -11.81
N GLU A 210 -12.21 -2.43 -10.50
CA GLU A 210 -12.41 -3.41 -9.41
C GLU A 210 -13.64 -4.37 -9.59
N SER A 211 -14.18 -4.50 -10.79
CA SER A 211 -15.33 -5.39 -11.01
C SER A 211 -14.97 -6.81 -11.44
N ASP A 212 -13.73 -7.06 -11.86
CA ASP A 212 -13.32 -8.40 -12.28
C ASP A 212 -12.08 -8.85 -11.50
N ASP A 213 -12.28 -9.67 -10.49
CA ASP A 213 -11.22 -10.33 -9.70
C ASP A 213 -10.21 -11.09 -10.57
N ILE A 214 -10.59 -11.43 -11.81
CA ILE A 214 -9.81 -12.22 -12.76
C ILE A 214 -9.89 -11.58 -14.15
N ILE A 215 -8.78 -11.03 -14.63
CA ILE A 215 -8.66 -10.40 -15.96
C ILE A 215 -7.83 -11.29 -16.88
N GLN A 216 -8.39 -11.70 -17.99
CA GLN A 216 -7.69 -12.51 -18.99
C GLN A 216 -6.80 -11.62 -19.87
N LEU A 217 -5.50 -11.95 -19.95
CA LEU A 217 -4.52 -11.26 -20.81
C LEU A 217 -4.31 -11.97 -22.14
N THR A 218 -4.17 -13.30 -22.07
CA THR A 218 -4.02 -14.20 -23.21
C THR A 218 -4.83 -15.48 -22.94
N ASP A 219 -4.80 -16.44 -23.87
CA ASP A 219 -5.51 -17.71 -23.70
C ASP A 219 -5.11 -18.45 -22.40
N ASN A 220 -3.85 -18.30 -21.95
CA ASN A 220 -3.29 -19.02 -20.81
C ASN A 220 -2.75 -18.10 -19.71
N GLU A 221 -2.85 -16.78 -19.83
CA GLU A 221 -2.33 -15.83 -18.82
C GLU A 221 -3.43 -14.91 -18.33
N PHE A 222 -3.47 -14.71 -17.00
CA PHE A 222 -4.48 -13.93 -16.30
C PHE A 222 -3.84 -13.07 -15.23
N ASN A 223 -4.35 -11.86 -15.03
CA ASN A 223 -4.11 -11.09 -13.81
C ASN A 223 -5.24 -11.38 -12.84
N VAL A 224 -4.89 -11.68 -11.60
CA VAL A 224 -5.83 -12.09 -10.57
C VAL A 224 -5.57 -11.29 -9.30
N SER A 225 -6.63 -10.75 -8.69
CA SER A 225 -6.58 -10.16 -7.36
C SER A 225 -6.17 -11.23 -6.35
N ALA A 226 -5.24 -10.93 -5.45
CA ALA A 226 -4.87 -11.86 -4.39
C ALA A 226 -6.03 -12.10 -3.39
N LEU A 227 -7.02 -11.21 -3.36
CA LEU A 227 -8.23 -11.31 -2.55
C LEU A 227 -9.32 -12.19 -3.20
N THR A 228 -9.12 -12.67 -4.45
CA THR A 228 -10.05 -13.59 -5.10
C THR A 228 -10.29 -14.81 -4.21
N GLU A 229 -11.55 -15.07 -3.91
CA GLU A 229 -11.98 -16.24 -3.13
C GLU A 229 -11.58 -17.53 -3.83
N ILE A 230 -11.18 -18.54 -3.07
CA ILE A 230 -10.75 -19.85 -3.59
C ILE A 230 -11.85 -20.52 -4.39
N GLU A 231 -13.11 -20.39 -3.98
CA GLU A 231 -14.26 -20.95 -4.71
C GLU A 231 -14.40 -20.30 -6.10
N THR A 232 -14.35 -18.98 -6.17
CA THR A 232 -14.39 -18.21 -7.44
C THR A 232 -13.25 -18.60 -8.36
N PHE A 233 -12.04 -18.77 -7.81
CA PHE A 233 -10.88 -19.21 -8.57
C PHE A 233 -11.05 -20.63 -9.09
N ASN A 234 -11.49 -21.57 -8.26
CA ASN A 234 -11.74 -22.95 -8.64
C ASN A 234 -12.78 -23.06 -9.76
N ASP A 235 -13.87 -22.31 -9.64
CA ASP A 235 -14.94 -22.29 -10.67
C ASP A 235 -14.42 -21.77 -12.00
N ARG A 236 -13.59 -20.71 -11.97
CA ARG A 236 -13.06 -20.08 -13.20
C ARG A 236 -12.05 -20.96 -13.93
N PHE A 237 -11.18 -21.67 -13.19
CA PHE A 237 -10.06 -22.42 -13.74
C PHE A 237 -10.25 -23.95 -13.66
N SER A 238 -11.39 -24.43 -13.17
CA SER A 238 -11.66 -25.85 -12.94
C SER A 238 -10.56 -26.51 -12.08
N SER A 239 -10.08 -25.76 -11.08
CA SER A 239 -9.07 -26.20 -10.13
C SER A 239 -9.69 -26.76 -8.84
N SER A 240 -8.85 -27.30 -7.94
CA SER A 240 -9.27 -27.94 -6.70
C SER A 240 -8.42 -27.50 -5.51
N PHE A 241 -8.24 -26.17 -5.34
CA PHE A 241 -7.61 -25.66 -4.13
C PHE A 241 -8.56 -25.82 -2.95
N GLU A 242 -8.04 -26.29 -1.81
CA GLU A 242 -8.84 -26.48 -0.59
C GLU A 242 -8.86 -25.17 0.24
N ALA A 243 -10.07 -24.73 0.61
CA ALA A 243 -10.30 -23.56 1.47
C ALA A 243 -10.33 -23.96 2.95
N THR A 244 -9.29 -24.69 3.43
CA THR A 244 -9.25 -25.16 4.83
C THR A 244 -8.58 -24.17 5.77
N ASP A 245 -7.48 -23.53 5.34
CA ASP A 245 -6.68 -22.64 6.17
C ASP A 245 -6.68 -21.20 5.64
N PHE A 246 -7.13 -20.98 4.41
CA PHE A 246 -7.15 -19.70 3.73
C PHE A 246 -8.44 -19.52 2.93
N ASP A 247 -8.96 -18.31 2.90
CA ASP A 247 -10.17 -17.96 2.14
C ASP A 247 -9.86 -17.45 0.74
N THR A 248 -8.62 -17.01 0.48
CA THR A 248 -8.21 -16.35 -0.77
C THR A 248 -7.03 -17.03 -1.44
N ILE A 249 -6.92 -16.83 -2.77
CA ILE A 249 -5.81 -17.38 -3.55
C ILE A 249 -4.46 -16.77 -3.13
N GLY A 250 -4.47 -15.49 -2.74
CA GLY A 250 -3.27 -14.83 -2.18
C GLY A 250 -2.77 -15.47 -0.92
N GLY A 251 -3.66 -15.95 -0.05
CA GLY A 251 -3.32 -16.71 1.15
C GLY A 251 -2.60 -18.03 0.84
N ILE A 252 -3.10 -18.79 -0.15
CA ILE A 252 -2.47 -20.03 -0.61
C ILE A 252 -1.06 -19.77 -1.15
N VAL A 253 -0.93 -18.76 -2.01
CA VAL A 253 0.36 -18.40 -2.63
C VAL A 253 1.36 -17.91 -1.58
N LEU A 254 0.91 -17.06 -0.64
CA LEU A 254 1.75 -16.58 0.46
C LEU A 254 2.25 -17.71 1.36
N ASN A 255 1.37 -18.65 1.68
CA ASN A 255 1.74 -19.83 2.46
C ASN A 255 2.78 -20.70 1.73
N ALA A 256 2.64 -20.89 0.42
CA ALA A 256 3.59 -21.63 -0.38
C ALA A 256 4.98 -20.95 -0.44
N PHE A 257 5.05 -19.62 -0.44
CA PHE A 257 6.32 -18.89 -0.32
C PHE A 257 6.94 -18.99 1.09
N GLY A 258 6.12 -19.16 2.13
CA GLY A 258 6.58 -19.21 3.53
C GLY A 258 7.11 -17.87 4.07
N LYS A 259 7.07 -16.82 3.29
CA LYS A 259 7.45 -15.43 3.61
C LYS A 259 6.72 -14.50 2.64
N ILE A 260 6.68 -13.20 2.93
CA ILE A 260 6.19 -12.22 1.99
C ILE A 260 7.14 -12.14 0.78
N PRO A 261 6.67 -12.45 -0.43
CA PRO A 261 7.51 -12.43 -1.63
C PRO A 261 7.72 -10.99 -2.13
N LEU A 262 8.76 -10.80 -2.93
CA LEU A 262 9.00 -9.55 -3.65
C LEU A 262 8.24 -9.55 -4.99
N VAL A 263 8.04 -8.36 -5.55
CA VAL A 263 7.50 -8.21 -6.91
C VAL A 263 8.41 -8.95 -7.91
N ASN A 264 7.80 -9.70 -8.83
CA ASN A 264 8.40 -10.63 -9.78
C ASN A 264 8.91 -11.96 -9.20
N ASP A 265 8.76 -12.22 -7.90
CA ASP A 265 8.95 -13.58 -7.38
C ASP A 265 7.86 -14.48 -7.98
N SER A 266 8.22 -15.74 -8.24
CA SER A 266 7.28 -16.71 -8.83
C SER A 266 7.35 -18.07 -8.17
N ILE A 267 6.24 -18.80 -8.20
CA ILE A 267 6.10 -20.13 -7.64
C ILE A 267 5.09 -20.94 -8.47
N GLU A 268 5.33 -22.25 -8.56
CA GLU A 268 4.39 -23.18 -9.19
C GLU A 268 3.60 -23.94 -8.12
N ILE A 269 2.27 -23.91 -8.24
CA ILE A 269 1.37 -24.63 -7.37
C ILE A 269 0.34 -25.34 -8.25
N GLN A 270 0.26 -26.66 -8.17
CA GLN A 270 -0.55 -27.49 -9.08
C GLN A 270 -0.22 -27.19 -10.55
N ASN A 271 -1.23 -26.86 -11.36
CA ASN A 271 -1.08 -26.58 -12.80
C ASN A 271 -0.96 -25.07 -13.08
N PHE A 272 -0.55 -24.27 -12.11
CA PHE A 272 -0.47 -22.83 -12.21
C PHE A 272 0.92 -22.31 -11.86
N HIS A 273 1.43 -21.42 -12.71
CA HIS A 273 2.61 -20.62 -12.40
C HIS A 273 2.15 -19.25 -11.95
N PHE A 274 2.40 -18.93 -10.69
CA PHE A 274 2.06 -17.64 -10.07
C PHE A 274 3.27 -16.74 -10.08
N THR A 275 3.10 -15.50 -10.55
CA THR A 275 4.12 -14.43 -10.45
C THR A 275 3.51 -13.27 -9.69
N VAL A 276 4.21 -12.75 -8.69
CA VAL A 276 3.77 -11.62 -7.88
C VAL A 276 3.91 -10.33 -8.67
N LEU A 277 2.81 -9.65 -8.95
CA LEU A 277 2.80 -8.34 -9.61
C LEU A 277 2.84 -7.19 -8.63
N ALA A 278 2.16 -7.35 -7.48
CA ALA A 278 2.15 -6.38 -6.41
C ALA A 278 2.06 -7.08 -5.06
N ALA A 279 2.84 -6.62 -4.09
CA ALA A 279 2.81 -7.08 -2.70
C ALA A 279 3.24 -5.94 -1.78
N ASN A 280 2.67 -5.87 -0.58
CA ASN A 280 3.11 -4.97 0.48
C ASN A 280 3.80 -5.75 1.60
N LYS A 281 4.14 -5.08 2.72
CA LYS A 281 4.83 -5.69 3.87
C LYS A 281 4.01 -6.79 4.58
N ARG A 282 2.71 -6.95 4.27
CA ARG A 282 1.79 -7.83 4.99
C ARG A 282 1.16 -8.90 4.10
N GLN A 283 0.95 -8.61 2.80
CA GLN A 283 0.19 -9.48 1.90
C GLN A 283 0.59 -9.30 0.44
N ILE A 284 0.24 -10.29 -0.37
CA ILE A 284 0.24 -10.17 -1.83
C ILE A 284 -1.05 -9.43 -2.23
N LEU A 285 -0.94 -8.52 -3.20
CA LEU A 285 -2.07 -7.73 -3.70
C LEU A 285 -2.55 -8.23 -5.07
N LYS A 286 -1.61 -8.53 -5.97
CA LYS A 286 -1.93 -8.91 -7.35
C LYS A 286 -0.98 -10.00 -7.84
N LEU A 287 -1.54 -10.94 -8.55
CA LEU A 287 -0.83 -12.08 -9.13
C LEU A 287 -1.02 -12.12 -10.64
N ARG A 288 0.02 -12.50 -11.37
CA ARG A 288 -0.13 -13.02 -12.72
C ARG A 288 -0.11 -14.54 -12.65
N ILE A 289 -1.05 -15.15 -13.30
CA ILE A 289 -1.21 -16.59 -13.35
C ILE A 289 -1.05 -17.05 -14.78
N LYS A 290 -0.21 -18.07 -14.97
CA LYS A 290 -0.11 -18.79 -16.21
C LYS A 290 -0.58 -20.22 -15.98
N VAL A 291 -1.59 -20.63 -16.74
CA VAL A 291 -2.08 -22.01 -16.73
C VAL A 291 -1.10 -22.88 -17.48
N LEU A 292 -0.51 -23.86 -16.79
CA LEU A 292 0.40 -24.82 -17.38
C LEU A 292 -0.43 -25.93 -18.05
N GLU A 293 -0.12 -26.26 -19.30
CA GLU A 293 -0.75 -27.40 -19.97
C GLU A 293 -0.36 -28.68 -19.21
N SER A 294 -1.36 -29.48 -18.83
CA SER A 294 -1.10 -30.80 -18.27
C SER A 294 -0.39 -31.64 -19.35
N ILE A 295 0.86 -32.01 -19.09
CA ILE A 295 1.54 -33.02 -19.90
C ILE A 295 0.68 -34.29 -19.78
N PRO A 296 0.14 -34.85 -20.88
CA PRO A 296 -0.59 -36.11 -20.79
C PRO A 296 0.38 -37.17 -20.24
N GLU A 297 0.03 -37.82 -19.11
CA GLU A 297 0.73 -39.03 -18.68
C GLU A 297 0.67 -40.04 -19.83
N GLU A 298 1.82 -40.43 -20.36
CA GLU A 298 1.89 -41.57 -21.28
C GLU A 298 1.34 -42.81 -20.54
N PRO A 299 0.35 -43.51 -21.11
CA PRO A 299 -0.15 -44.72 -20.47
C PRO A 299 0.95 -45.79 -20.50
N ASN A 300 1.35 -46.30 -19.33
CA ASN A 300 2.15 -47.49 -19.14
C ASN A 300 1.45 -48.73 -19.70
#